data_da19be14092578ccc94ad8e7e558b549
#
_entry.id   da19be14092578ccc94ad8e7e558b549
#
_cell.length_a   1.000
_cell.length_b   1.000
_cell.length_c   1.000
_cell.angle_alpha   90.00
_cell.angle_beta   90.00
_cell.angle_gamma   90.00
#
_symmetry.space_group_name_H-M   'P 1'
#
loop_
_entity.id
_entity.type
_entity.pdbx_description
1 polymer ?
#
loop_
_entity_poly.entity_id
_entity_poly.type
_entity_poly.pdbx_seq_one_letter_code
_entity_poly.pdbx_strand_id
1 'polypeptide(L)'
;MQKKKTGIAATILTFGTILSTGCGKMGLPPAGPPDVEVVEVAQKDVPITKEWVATLNGLVNAQIRAQVTGLLLKQTYTNGAFVRKGDPLFNIDPRPFQAALDQAKGNLSEAQASLAQARARLGKTQIDVTRYTPLAKVSAISQQELDDAIQADLAAKAQVEGAQASIVGAQAAVENAQLNLDFTRITSPVDGVSAIATAQVGDLVGPASPALTTVSTMNPILANFTASEQEYLNSMRLYRTEDLTEIEALRKLVWQLRLTDGSIYPLKGQFYALDRQVDIRTGAILVQVQFPNPGNMLRPGGFGSISTVVRIQHGALLIPQRAVSELQGGYIVAVVASDNKASLRPVKMGEKTGEMWIVEEGLKPGERVVAEGVQKIQEGVLVNPKPYRPGMALAKNSKALGTAAP
;
A
#
# COMPACT_ATOMS: atom_id res chain seq x y z
N MET A 1 -18.88 -68.93 0.01
CA MET A 1 -19.05 -70.02 0.98
C MET A 1 -20.00 -69.56 2.03
N GLN A 2 -21.12 -70.21 2.05
CA GLN A 2 -22.01 -70.72 3.14
C GLN A 2 -22.59 -69.63 4.04
N LYS A 3 -23.90 -69.34 3.93
CA LYS A 3 -25.13 -70.06 4.34
C LYS A 3 -25.24 -70.31 5.85
N LYS A 4 -26.29 -69.72 6.45
CA LYS A 4 -27.38 -70.39 7.20
C LYS A 4 -28.23 -69.27 7.80
N LYS A 5 -29.50 -69.05 7.50
CA LYS A 5 -30.77 -69.75 7.60
C LYS A 5 -31.08 -70.29 9.02
N THR A 6 -32.18 -69.85 9.47
CA THR A 6 -33.30 -70.46 10.26
C THR A 6 -33.74 -69.53 11.37
N GLY A 7 -35.01 -69.31 11.73
CA GLY A 7 -36.28 -69.76 11.28
C GLY A 7 -37.30 -69.55 12.43
N ILE A 8 -38.49 -69.10 12.09
CA ILE A 8 -39.81 -69.42 12.59
C ILE A 8 -40.02 -69.54 14.10
N ALA A 9 -40.99 -68.71 14.66
CA ALA A 9 -42.18 -69.27 15.30
C ALA A 9 -43.21 -68.14 15.50
N ALA A 10 -44.40 -68.41 14.94
CA ALA A 10 -45.66 -67.72 15.16
C ALA A 10 -46.32 -68.26 16.46
N THR A 11 -46.99 -67.35 17.21
CA THR A 11 -48.04 -67.78 18.13
C THR A 11 -49.16 -66.73 18.12
N ILE A 12 -50.25 -67.11 17.64
CA ILE A 12 -51.58 -66.48 17.67
C ILE A 12 -52.18 -66.76 19.02
N LEU A 13 -52.78 -65.75 19.70
CA LEU A 13 -54.03 -65.96 20.50
C LEU A 13 -54.72 -64.63 20.80
N THR A 14 -55.75 -64.38 20.20
CA THR A 14 -57.17 -64.00 20.45
C THR A 14 -57.55 -63.31 21.74
N PHE A 15 -58.48 -62.35 21.53
CA PHE A 15 -59.60 -61.89 22.32
C PHE A 15 -59.50 -60.77 23.32
N GLY A 16 -60.32 -59.75 23.09
CA GLY A 16 -60.63 -58.72 24.06
C GLY A 16 -61.19 -57.40 23.48
N THR A 17 -62.44 -57.48 22.96
CA THR A 17 -63.29 -56.31 22.71
C THR A 17 -63.67 -55.62 24.01
N ILE A 18 -63.40 -54.35 24.20
CA ILE A 18 -64.11 -53.42 25.13
C ILE A 18 -64.17 -52.02 24.62
N LEU A 19 -65.31 -51.54 24.30
CA LEU A 19 -65.95 -50.23 24.39
C LEU A 19 -65.22 -48.96 24.10
N SER A 20 -65.76 -48.33 23.08
CA SER A 20 -65.72 -46.89 22.77
C SER A 20 -66.03 -46.01 23.96
N THR A 21 -65.09 -45.06 24.25
CA THR A 21 -65.46 -43.83 24.95
C THR A 21 -64.77 -42.64 24.22
N GLY A 22 -65.58 -41.64 23.93
CA GLY A 22 -65.40 -40.53 23.10
C GLY A 22 -64.11 -39.75 23.35
N CYS A 23 -63.31 -39.54 22.30
CA CYS A 23 -62.25 -38.53 22.25
C CYS A 23 -62.92 -37.19 21.99
N GLY A 24 -63.28 -36.50 23.07
CA GLY A 24 -63.56 -35.08 23.00
C GLY A 24 -62.33 -34.37 22.40
N LYS A 25 -62.50 -33.74 21.23
CA LYS A 25 -61.54 -32.73 20.73
C LYS A 25 -61.41 -31.63 21.79
N MET A 26 -60.44 -31.71 22.68
CA MET A 26 -59.93 -30.50 23.38
C MET A 26 -59.44 -29.56 22.30
N GLY A 27 -60.29 -28.67 21.85
CA GLY A 27 -59.84 -27.48 21.10
C GLY A 27 -58.93 -26.72 22.03
N LEU A 28 -57.62 -26.67 21.66
CA LEU A 28 -56.74 -25.67 22.24
C LEU A 28 -57.44 -24.33 22.11
N PRO A 29 -57.47 -23.50 23.18
CA PRO A 29 -58.00 -22.14 23.07
C PRO A 29 -57.35 -21.45 21.89
N PRO A 30 -58.03 -20.62 21.10
CA PRO A 30 -57.47 -19.91 19.99
C PRO A 30 -56.25 -19.13 20.52
N ALA A 31 -55.09 -19.47 20.01
CA ALA A 31 -53.85 -18.76 20.33
C ALA A 31 -54.10 -17.28 20.07
N GLY A 32 -54.04 -16.46 21.11
CA GLY A 32 -54.18 -15.00 20.94
C GLY A 32 -53.17 -14.49 19.92
N PRO A 33 -53.36 -13.27 19.40
CA PRO A 33 -52.46 -12.71 18.40
C PRO A 33 -51.00 -12.82 18.90
N PRO A 34 -50.07 -13.35 18.07
CA PRO A 34 -48.68 -13.55 18.47
C PRO A 34 -48.03 -12.21 18.81
N ASP A 35 -47.28 -12.18 19.92
CA ASP A 35 -46.46 -11.04 20.29
C ASP A 35 -45.27 -10.91 19.30
N VAL A 36 -45.10 -9.73 18.74
CA VAL A 36 -44.02 -9.39 17.80
C VAL A 36 -43.38 -8.05 18.21
N GLU A 37 -42.06 -7.94 18.04
CA GLU A 37 -41.39 -6.67 18.26
C GLU A 37 -41.30 -5.90 16.95
N VAL A 38 -41.76 -4.65 16.96
CA VAL A 38 -41.81 -3.77 15.80
C VAL A 38 -40.89 -2.57 15.94
N VAL A 39 -40.35 -2.14 14.84
CA VAL A 39 -39.55 -0.91 14.71
C VAL A 39 -40.13 -0.05 13.59
N GLU A 40 -40.11 1.24 13.75
CA GLU A 40 -40.49 2.18 12.69
C GLU A 40 -39.35 2.34 11.71
N VAL A 41 -39.66 2.36 10.41
CA VAL A 41 -38.71 2.60 9.32
C VAL A 41 -38.21 4.05 9.45
N ALA A 42 -36.97 4.18 9.90
CA ALA A 42 -36.33 5.48 10.09
C ALA A 42 -35.77 5.99 8.76
N GLN A 43 -36.09 7.23 8.41
CA GLN A 43 -35.48 7.91 7.27
C GLN A 43 -34.34 8.82 7.76
N LYS A 44 -33.11 8.55 7.33
CA LYS A 44 -31.91 9.32 7.73
C LYS A 44 -30.90 9.38 6.60
N ASP A 45 -30.06 10.40 6.66
CA ASP A 45 -28.87 10.48 5.82
C ASP A 45 -27.80 9.52 6.39
N VAL A 46 -27.30 8.65 5.53
CA VAL A 46 -26.36 7.58 5.91
C VAL A 46 -25.06 7.74 5.15
N PRO A 47 -23.92 7.92 5.84
CA PRO A 47 -22.62 7.87 5.20
C PRO A 47 -22.28 6.42 4.82
N ILE A 48 -22.08 6.21 3.54
CA ILE A 48 -21.63 4.91 3.00
C ILE A 48 -20.12 4.84 3.11
N THR A 49 -19.64 3.98 4.01
CA THR A 49 -18.23 3.80 4.28
C THR A 49 -17.73 2.51 3.62
N LYS A 50 -16.64 2.62 2.88
CA LYS A 50 -15.91 1.45 2.37
C LYS A 50 -14.63 1.24 3.14
N GLU A 51 -14.24 -0.02 3.28
CA GLU A 51 -13.04 -0.44 3.98
C GLU A 51 -12.24 -1.40 3.11
N TRP A 52 -10.91 -1.20 3.08
CA TRP A 52 -9.95 -2.03 2.34
C TRP A 52 -8.80 -2.40 3.25
N VAL A 53 -8.23 -3.58 3.04
CA VAL A 53 -6.99 -3.97 3.69
C VAL A 53 -5.83 -3.23 3.05
N ALA A 54 -4.98 -2.62 3.87
CA ALA A 54 -3.83 -1.85 3.43
C ALA A 54 -2.54 -2.37 4.06
N THR A 55 -1.46 -2.27 3.29
CA THR A 55 -0.09 -2.46 3.75
C THR A 55 0.58 -1.11 3.95
N LEU A 56 1.29 -0.96 5.06
CA LEU A 56 2.05 0.25 5.36
C LEU A 56 3.43 0.19 4.72
N ASN A 57 3.83 1.26 4.05
CA ASN A 57 5.14 1.40 3.41
C ASN A 57 5.75 2.75 3.73
N GLY A 58 7.08 2.82 3.80
CA GLY A 58 7.75 4.10 3.88
C GLY A 58 7.49 4.94 2.61
N LEU A 59 7.43 6.26 2.76
CA LEU A 59 7.30 7.17 1.61
C LEU A 59 8.45 6.95 0.60
N VAL A 60 9.65 6.76 1.12
CA VAL A 60 10.83 6.35 0.36
C VAL A 60 11.50 5.20 1.10
N ASN A 61 11.85 4.15 0.39
CA ASN A 61 12.61 3.01 0.91
C ASN A 61 13.93 2.91 0.11
N ALA A 62 14.97 3.58 0.58
CA ALA A 62 16.26 3.61 -0.07
C ALA A 62 17.07 2.35 0.31
N GLN A 63 17.31 1.46 -0.65
CA GLN A 63 18.22 0.34 -0.48
C GLN A 63 19.66 0.83 -0.58
N ILE A 64 20.44 0.68 0.47
CA ILE A 64 21.83 1.10 0.56
C ILE A 64 22.71 -0.04 0.07
N ARG A 65 23.45 0.18 -1.02
CA ARG A 65 24.35 -0.81 -1.64
C ARG A 65 25.75 -0.23 -1.77
N ALA A 66 26.75 -1.11 -1.71
CA ALA A 66 28.12 -0.72 -2.04
C ALA A 66 28.26 -0.48 -3.56
N GLN A 67 28.92 0.61 -3.94
CA GLN A 67 29.20 0.94 -5.34
C GLN A 67 30.58 0.47 -5.79
N VAL A 68 31.48 0.18 -4.82
CA VAL A 68 32.81 -0.36 -5.03
C VAL A 68 33.00 -1.64 -4.23
N THR A 69 33.87 -2.53 -4.70
CA THR A 69 34.16 -3.80 -4.01
C THR A 69 35.27 -3.61 -3.00
N GLY A 70 35.02 -3.97 -1.75
CA GLY A 70 36.06 -3.89 -0.72
C GLY A 70 35.59 -4.45 0.63
N LEU A 71 36.48 -4.52 1.59
CA LEU A 71 36.22 -5.01 2.94
C LEU A 71 35.46 -3.96 3.75
N LEU A 72 34.36 -4.36 4.40
CA LEU A 72 33.59 -3.49 5.28
C LEU A 72 34.32 -3.31 6.61
N LEU A 73 34.85 -2.13 6.88
CA LEU A 73 35.63 -1.85 8.09
C LEU A 73 34.77 -1.43 9.28
N LYS A 74 33.70 -0.68 9.04
CA LYS A 74 32.93 -0.08 10.12
C LYS A 74 31.48 0.19 9.70
N GLN A 75 30.55 -0.09 10.61
CA GLN A 75 29.19 0.46 10.63
C GLN A 75 29.20 1.67 11.58
N THR A 76 28.70 2.83 11.12
CA THR A 76 28.78 4.10 11.86
C THR A 76 27.44 4.50 12.50
N TYR A 77 26.37 3.83 12.16
CA TYR A 77 25.04 4.07 12.70
C TYR A 77 24.57 2.92 13.62
N THR A 78 23.57 3.18 14.45
CA THR A 78 22.91 2.17 15.25
C THR A 78 21.69 1.62 14.49
N ASN A 79 21.53 0.30 14.43
CA ASN A 79 20.38 -0.35 13.79
C ASN A 79 19.06 0.17 14.39
N GLY A 80 18.14 0.56 13.54
CA GLY A 80 16.85 1.13 13.93
C GLY A 80 16.88 2.62 14.33
N ALA A 81 18.02 3.27 14.29
CA ALA A 81 18.14 4.70 14.59
C ALA A 81 17.69 5.57 13.42
N PHE A 82 17.26 6.77 13.74
CA PHE A 82 17.02 7.81 12.74
C PHE A 82 18.35 8.32 12.20
N VAL A 83 18.48 8.43 10.88
CA VAL A 83 19.63 8.95 10.16
C VAL A 83 19.18 10.07 9.23
N ARG A 84 20.03 11.07 9.06
CA ARG A 84 19.81 12.20 8.13
C ARG A 84 20.46 11.92 6.80
N LYS A 85 19.97 12.56 5.77
CA LYS A 85 20.64 12.58 4.45
C LYS A 85 22.07 13.06 4.60
N GLY A 86 23.04 12.28 4.07
CA GLY A 86 24.45 12.55 4.16
C GLY A 86 25.15 11.92 5.37
N ASP A 87 24.42 11.43 6.37
CA ASP A 87 25.05 10.75 7.51
C ASP A 87 25.78 9.50 7.06
N PRO A 88 27.01 9.25 7.56
CA PRO A 88 27.77 8.07 7.20
C PRO A 88 27.11 6.82 7.80
N LEU A 89 26.94 5.80 6.97
CA LEU A 89 26.34 4.51 7.36
C LEU A 89 27.40 3.43 7.47
N PHE A 90 28.25 3.31 6.44
CA PHE A 90 29.29 2.29 6.38
C PHE A 90 30.58 2.85 5.81
N ASN A 91 31.70 2.28 6.22
CA ASN A 91 33.01 2.57 5.65
C ASN A 91 33.64 1.27 5.09
N ILE A 92 33.94 1.29 3.80
CA ILE A 92 34.75 0.28 3.11
C ILE A 92 36.22 0.66 3.26
N ASP A 93 37.15 -0.29 3.18
CA ASP A 93 38.59 -0.03 3.25
C ASP A 93 39.02 0.95 2.15
N PRO A 94 39.41 2.18 2.50
CA PRO A 94 39.77 3.21 1.50
C PRO A 94 41.19 3.05 0.97
N ARG A 95 42.07 2.27 1.62
CA ARG A 95 43.52 2.21 1.32
C ARG A 95 43.82 1.85 -0.14
N PRO A 96 43.19 0.82 -0.76
CA PRO A 96 43.42 0.51 -2.17
C PRO A 96 43.01 1.67 -3.10
N PHE A 97 41.91 2.34 -2.79
CA PHE A 97 41.36 3.43 -3.57
C PHE A 97 42.22 4.70 -3.42
N GLN A 98 42.74 4.97 -2.21
CA GLN A 98 43.68 6.05 -1.98
C GLN A 98 44.96 5.84 -2.78
N ALA A 99 45.53 4.66 -2.79
CA ALA A 99 46.71 4.33 -3.57
C ALA A 99 46.47 4.51 -5.10
N ALA A 100 45.28 4.11 -5.59
CA ALA A 100 44.88 4.32 -6.98
C ALA A 100 44.76 5.82 -7.33
N LEU A 101 44.20 6.62 -6.42
CA LEU A 101 44.11 8.07 -6.58
C LEU A 101 45.51 8.73 -6.62
N ASP A 102 46.41 8.33 -5.74
CA ASP A 102 47.76 8.86 -5.70
C ASP A 102 48.55 8.49 -6.97
N GLN A 103 48.37 7.30 -7.51
CA GLN A 103 48.91 6.87 -8.79
C GLN A 103 48.37 7.73 -9.94
N ALA A 104 47.03 7.98 -9.97
CA ALA A 104 46.41 8.81 -11.00
C ALA A 104 46.96 10.28 -10.95
N LYS A 105 47.14 10.82 -9.74
CA LYS A 105 47.75 12.14 -9.54
C LYS A 105 49.23 12.19 -10.03
N GLY A 106 49.96 11.10 -9.82
CA GLY A 106 51.34 10.96 -10.36
C GLY A 106 51.33 11.04 -11.89
N ASN A 107 50.45 10.28 -12.55
CA ASN A 107 50.31 10.28 -13.99
C ASN A 107 49.90 11.68 -14.55
N LEU A 108 49.04 12.41 -13.83
CA LEU A 108 48.68 13.79 -14.19
C LEU A 108 49.88 14.71 -14.12
N SER A 109 50.71 14.58 -13.08
CA SER A 109 51.94 15.37 -12.93
C SER A 109 52.93 15.09 -14.05
N GLU A 110 53.06 13.83 -14.48
CA GLU A 110 53.88 13.45 -15.64
C GLU A 110 53.38 14.09 -16.96
N ALA A 111 52.06 14.04 -17.20
CA ALA A 111 51.44 14.68 -18.35
C ALA A 111 51.66 16.20 -18.35
N GLN A 112 51.59 16.84 -17.18
CA GLN A 112 51.90 18.27 -17.02
C GLN A 112 53.37 18.61 -17.33
N ALA A 113 54.30 17.77 -16.87
CA ALA A 113 55.71 17.91 -17.20
C ALA A 113 55.96 17.75 -18.70
N SER A 114 55.31 16.79 -19.34
CA SER A 114 55.37 16.59 -20.80
C SER A 114 54.87 17.82 -21.58
N LEU A 115 53.78 18.47 -21.12
CA LEU A 115 53.31 19.72 -21.72
C LEU A 115 54.31 20.85 -21.57
N ALA A 116 54.93 20.97 -20.39
CA ALA A 116 55.95 21.99 -20.15
C ALA A 116 57.15 21.81 -21.12
N GLN A 117 57.59 20.57 -21.34
CA GLN A 117 58.65 20.25 -22.29
C GLN A 117 58.23 20.57 -23.74
N ALA A 118 56.99 20.21 -24.15
CA ALA A 118 56.46 20.53 -25.47
C ALA A 118 56.38 22.05 -25.71
N ARG A 119 55.94 22.82 -24.70
CA ARG A 119 55.90 24.29 -24.76
C ARG A 119 57.27 24.91 -24.88
N ALA A 120 58.29 24.41 -24.15
CA ALA A 120 59.66 24.88 -24.28
C ALA A 120 60.23 24.64 -25.70
N ARG A 121 59.93 23.47 -26.30
CA ARG A 121 60.28 23.13 -27.68
C ARG A 121 59.59 24.07 -28.66
N LEU A 122 58.27 24.31 -28.50
CA LEU A 122 57.52 25.26 -29.31
C LEU A 122 58.14 26.69 -29.23
N GLY A 123 58.47 27.15 -28.02
CA GLY A 123 59.11 28.46 -27.83
C GLY A 123 60.43 28.59 -28.63
N LYS A 124 61.23 27.51 -28.65
CA LYS A 124 62.47 27.51 -29.48
C LYS A 124 62.13 27.61 -30.98
N THR A 125 61.22 26.77 -31.51
CA THR A 125 60.88 26.79 -32.94
C THR A 125 60.28 28.11 -33.40
N GLN A 126 59.44 28.73 -32.57
CA GLN A 126 58.86 30.06 -32.83
C GLN A 126 59.92 31.14 -32.94
N ILE A 127 60.99 31.14 -32.08
CA ILE A 127 62.12 32.06 -32.15
C ILE A 127 62.87 31.82 -33.45
N ASP A 128 63.09 30.55 -33.87
CA ASP A 128 63.84 30.25 -35.10
C ASP A 128 63.09 30.77 -36.35
N VAL A 129 61.74 30.54 -36.45
CA VAL A 129 60.86 31.07 -37.52
C VAL A 129 60.90 32.61 -37.52
N THR A 130 60.77 33.24 -36.34
CA THR A 130 60.81 34.71 -36.22
C THR A 130 62.16 35.31 -36.68
N ARG A 131 63.29 34.61 -36.44
CA ARG A 131 64.64 35.01 -36.87
C ARG A 131 64.83 34.75 -38.33
N TYR A 132 64.43 33.64 -38.89
CA TYR A 132 64.67 33.20 -40.27
C TYR A 132 63.81 33.95 -41.26
N THR A 133 62.58 34.33 -40.93
CA THR A 133 61.67 35.06 -41.83
C THR A 133 62.32 36.35 -42.44
N PRO A 134 62.90 37.28 -41.68
CA PRO A 134 63.54 38.47 -42.26
C PRO A 134 64.81 38.13 -43.02
N LEU A 135 65.59 37.11 -42.61
CA LEU A 135 66.79 36.69 -43.28
C LEU A 135 66.54 36.08 -44.67
N ALA A 136 65.50 35.30 -44.83
CA ALA A 136 65.07 34.74 -46.13
C ALA A 136 64.64 35.88 -47.10
N LYS A 137 63.96 36.92 -46.60
CA LYS A 137 63.54 38.09 -47.40
C LYS A 137 64.69 38.82 -48.02
N VAL A 138 65.89 38.88 -47.38
CA VAL A 138 67.08 39.48 -47.90
C VAL A 138 68.07 38.49 -48.54
N SER A 139 67.60 37.24 -48.79
CA SER A 139 68.36 36.15 -49.38
C SER A 139 69.63 35.76 -48.57
N ALA A 140 69.65 36.02 -47.25
CA ALA A 140 70.75 35.67 -46.36
C ALA A 140 70.75 34.21 -45.93
N ILE A 141 69.57 33.49 -46.10
CA ILE A 141 69.40 32.08 -45.92
C ILE A 141 68.60 31.54 -47.11
N SER A 142 68.59 30.19 -47.31
CA SER A 142 67.77 29.52 -48.35
C SER A 142 66.27 29.50 -47.99
N GLN A 143 65.41 29.50 -49.00
CA GLN A 143 63.99 29.36 -48.76
C GLN A 143 63.66 27.97 -48.09
N GLN A 144 64.44 26.94 -48.41
CA GLN A 144 64.31 25.61 -47.80
C GLN A 144 64.54 25.65 -46.26
N GLU A 145 65.52 26.40 -45.78
CA GLU A 145 65.81 26.54 -44.35
C GLU A 145 64.65 27.25 -43.62
N LEU A 146 63.99 28.26 -44.23
CA LEU A 146 62.79 28.87 -43.68
C LEU A 146 61.63 27.88 -43.66
N ASP A 147 61.39 27.14 -44.75
CA ASP A 147 60.32 26.20 -44.86
C ASP A 147 60.47 25.04 -43.81
N ASP A 148 61.68 24.54 -43.64
CA ASP A 148 62.03 23.54 -42.61
C ASP A 148 61.71 24.07 -41.18
N ALA A 149 62.08 25.36 -40.90
CA ALA A 149 61.75 25.97 -39.60
C ALA A 149 60.25 26.14 -39.36
N ILE A 150 59.46 26.46 -40.41
CA ILE A 150 57.99 26.55 -40.34
C ILE A 150 57.39 25.19 -40.06
N GLN A 151 57.86 24.15 -40.76
CA GLN A 151 57.36 22.77 -40.53
C GLN A 151 57.72 22.29 -39.11
N ALA A 152 58.92 22.63 -38.60
CA ALA A 152 59.31 22.32 -37.22
C ALA A 152 58.39 23.01 -36.18
N ASP A 153 57.96 24.25 -36.44
CA ASP A 153 57.09 25.03 -35.59
C ASP A 153 55.66 24.40 -35.59
N LEU A 154 55.13 24.01 -36.76
CA LEU A 154 53.84 23.31 -36.88
C LEU A 154 53.86 21.97 -36.14
N ALA A 155 54.95 21.21 -36.28
CA ALA A 155 55.12 19.94 -35.56
C ALA A 155 55.15 20.14 -34.02
N ALA A 156 55.85 21.20 -33.55
CA ALA A 156 55.92 21.53 -32.13
C ALA A 156 54.55 22.00 -31.59
N LYS A 157 53.73 22.75 -32.37
CA LYS A 157 52.36 23.10 -32.02
C LYS A 157 51.49 21.87 -31.85
N ALA A 158 51.53 20.95 -32.81
CA ALA A 158 50.78 19.68 -32.72
C ALA A 158 51.21 18.85 -31.50
N GLN A 159 52.50 18.89 -31.13
CA GLN A 159 53.00 18.20 -29.93
C GLN A 159 52.45 18.84 -28.64
N VAL A 160 52.30 20.17 -28.58
CA VAL A 160 51.67 20.88 -27.44
C VAL A 160 50.20 20.49 -27.34
N GLU A 161 49.45 20.47 -28.45
CA GLU A 161 48.03 20.02 -28.48
C GLU A 161 47.87 18.57 -28.00
N GLY A 162 48.76 17.67 -28.48
CA GLY A 162 48.76 16.28 -28.03
C GLY A 162 49.05 16.12 -26.53
N ALA A 163 50.06 16.90 -26.01
CA ALA A 163 50.34 16.89 -24.59
C ALA A 163 49.19 17.47 -23.74
N GLN A 164 48.47 18.47 -24.27
CA GLN A 164 47.28 19.03 -23.61
C GLN A 164 46.12 18.05 -23.57
N ALA A 165 45.89 17.29 -24.65
CA ALA A 165 44.91 16.22 -24.66
C ALA A 165 45.25 15.12 -23.64
N SER A 166 46.56 14.80 -23.49
CA SER A 166 47.00 13.82 -22.46
C SER A 166 46.70 14.27 -21.03
N ILE A 167 46.79 15.56 -20.73
CA ILE A 167 46.43 16.14 -19.43
C ILE A 167 44.92 15.94 -19.18
N VAL A 168 44.07 16.20 -20.18
CA VAL A 168 42.62 16.00 -20.05
C VAL A 168 42.32 14.54 -19.72
N GLY A 169 42.96 13.59 -20.39
CA GLY A 169 42.82 12.18 -20.09
C GLY A 169 43.27 11.78 -18.68
N ALA A 170 44.46 12.32 -18.27
CA ALA A 170 44.97 12.05 -16.93
C ALA A 170 44.10 12.69 -15.82
N GLN A 171 43.53 13.85 -16.07
CA GLN A 171 42.60 14.53 -15.17
C GLN A 171 41.32 13.70 -14.97
N ALA A 172 40.72 13.15 -16.05
CA ALA A 172 39.58 12.28 -15.98
C ALA A 172 39.89 10.99 -15.19
N ALA A 173 41.13 10.47 -15.28
CA ALA A 173 41.56 9.34 -14.46
C ALA A 173 41.61 9.67 -12.96
N VAL A 174 42.09 10.88 -12.60
CA VAL A 174 42.10 11.39 -11.21
C VAL A 174 40.66 11.50 -10.68
N GLU A 175 39.77 12.11 -11.47
CA GLU A 175 38.35 12.26 -11.07
C GLU A 175 37.68 10.90 -10.84
N ASN A 176 37.95 9.91 -11.69
CA ASN A 176 37.42 8.54 -11.55
C ASN A 176 37.97 7.87 -10.28
N ALA A 177 39.25 7.97 -10.01
CA ALA A 177 39.88 7.44 -8.80
C ALA A 177 39.35 8.11 -7.54
N GLN A 178 39.11 9.43 -7.56
CA GLN A 178 38.51 10.19 -6.47
C GLN A 178 37.07 9.71 -6.21
N LEU A 179 36.27 9.57 -7.26
CA LEU A 179 34.87 9.07 -7.15
C LEU A 179 34.83 7.67 -6.52
N ASN A 180 35.73 6.77 -6.92
CA ASN A 180 35.80 5.42 -6.33
C ASN A 180 36.21 5.48 -4.84
N LEU A 181 37.08 6.40 -4.47
CA LEU A 181 37.44 6.65 -3.07
C LEU A 181 36.25 7.19 -2.28
N ASP A 182 35.48 8.12 -2.84
CA ASP A 182 34.30 8.67 -2.21
C ASP A 182 33.22 7.59 -1.98
N PHE A 183 33.07 6.63 -2.89
CA PHE A 183 32.17 5.48 -2.77
C PHE A 183 32.56 4.53 -1.63
N THR A 184 33.76 4.60 -1.09
CA THR A 184 34.14 3.83 0.11
C THR A 184 33.40 4.31 1.36
N ARG A 185 32.94 5.57 1.36
CA ARG A 185 32.14 6.16 2.44
C ARG A 185 30.68 6.17 2.06
N ILE A 186 29.95 5.16 2.50
CA ILE A 186 28.55 5.00 2.17
C ILE A 186 27.69 5.86 3.10
N THR A 187 26.91 6.77 2.53
CA THR A 187 26.03 7.71 3.27
C THR A 187 24.56 7.47 2.98
N SER A 188 23.69 7.98 3.83
CA SER A 188 22.24 7.94 3.61
C SER A 188 21.82 8.93 2.52
N PRO A 189 21.08 8.50 1.49
CA PRO A 189 20.55 9.40 0.46
C PRO A 189 19.30 10.17 0.91
N VAL A 190 18.63 9.74 1.99
CA VAL A 190 17.36 10.30 2.50
C VAL A 190 17.39 10.39 4.02
N ASP A 191 16.51 11.23 4.57
CA ASP A 191 16.18 11.22 5.98
C ASP A 191 15.24 10.05 6.29
N GLY A 192 15.51 9.29 7.34
CA GLY A 192 14.65 8.16 7.69
C GLY A 192 15.21 7.29 8.80
N VAL A 193 14.53 6.19 9.04
CA VAL A 193 14.95 5.19 10.02
C VAL A 193 15.67 4.06 9.29
N SER A 194 16.86 3.73 9.78
CA SER A 194 17.67 2.64 9.24
C SER A 194 17.11 1.29 9.67
N ALA A 195 17.12 0.32 8.76
CA ALA A 195 16.86 -1.08 9.09
C ALA A 195 18.07 -1.71 9.81
N ILE A 196 17.92 -2.95 10.24
CA ILE A 196 19.02 -3.78 10.71
C ILE A 196 19.96 -4.03 9.53
N ALA A 197 21.29 -3.85 9.75
CA ALA A 197 22.28 -4.15 8.74
C ALA A 197 22.27 -5.64 8.39
N THR A 198 22.29 -5.94 7.10
CA THR A 198 22.43 -7.31 6.57
C THR A 198 23.90 -7.70 6.42
N ALA A 199 24.76 -6.71 6.14
CA ALA A 199 26.21 -6.90 6.08
C ALA A 199 26.88 -6.62 7.43
N GLN A 200 27.92 -7.38 7.74
CA GLN A 200 28.67 -7.26 8.97
C GLN A 200 30.07 -6.70 8.71
N VAL A 201 30.67 -6.12 9.75
CA VAL A 201 32.08 -5.70 9.71
C VAL A 201 32.96 -6.92 9.46
N GLY A 202 33.83 -6.83 8.46
CA GLY A 202 34.64 -7.94 7.97
C GLY A 202 34.14 -8.60 6.69
N ASP A 203 32.91 -8.28 6.24
CA ASP A 203 32.38 -8.80 4.98
C ASP A 203 33.02 -8.13 3.78
N LEU A 204 33.21 -8.89 2.70
CA LEU A 204 33.54 -8.37 1.38
C LEU A 204 32.26 -7.93 0.69
N VAL A 205 32.08 -6.64 0.45
CA VAL A 205 30.90 -6.04 -0.17
C VAL A 205 31.23 -5.44 -1.54
N GLY A 206 30.21 -5.33 -2.40
CA GLY A 206 30.38 -4.77 -3.74
C GLY A 206 29.05 -4.55 -4.47
N PRO A 207 29.05 -4.06 -5.72
CA PRO A 207 27.83 -3.76 -6.49
C PRO A 207 26.92 -4.99 -6.70
N ALA A 208 27.47 -6.18 -6.77
CA ALA A 208 26.74 -7.44 -6.91
C ALA A 208 26.21 -8.00 -5.57
N SER A 209 26.65 -7.45 -4.45
CA SER A 209 26.20 -7.86 -3.12
C SER A 209 24.76 -7.42 -2.85
N PRO A 210 24.03 -8.11 -1.98
CA PRO A 210 22.75 -7.64 -1.47
C PRO A 210 22.83 -6.23 -0.88
N ALA A 211 21.69 -5.57 -0.70
CA ALA A 211 21.67 -4.29 0.01
C ALA A 211 22.23 -4.44 1.43
N LEU A 212 23.10 -3.54 1.84
CA LEU A 212 23.73 -3.54 3.17
C LEU A 212 22.72 -3.22 4.28
N THR A 213 21.79 -2.33 3.97
CA THR A 213 20.66 -1.93 4.82
C THR A 213 19.62 -1.20 3.96
N THR A 214 18.49 -0.86 4.57
CA THR A 214 17.47 0.01 3.95
C THR A 214 17.23 1.19 4.89
N VAL A 215 17.12 2.40 4.33
CA VAL A 215 16.69 3.58 5.07
C VAL A 215 15.30 3.96 4.57
N SER A 216 14.32 4.01 5.48
CA SER A 216 12.93 4.30 5.15
C SER A 216 12.47 5.62 5.76
N THR A 217 11.94 6.50 4.92
CA THR A 217 11.23 7.69 5.38
C THR A 217 9.85 7.27 5.89
N MET A 218 9.65 7.34 7.22
CA MET A 218 8.44 6.84 7.87
C MET A 218 7.45 7.93 8.27
N ASN A 219 7.78 9.19 8.12
CA ASN A 219 6.89 10.33 8.34
C ASN A 219 6.98 11.30 7.16
N PRO A 220 5.91 11.39 6.33
CA PRO A 220 4.69 10.59 6.38
C PRO A 220 4.91 9.13 5.98
N ILE A 221 3.98 8.24 6.37
CA ILE A 221 3.94 6.83 5.94
C ILE A 221 2.84 6.64 4.90
N LEU A 222 3.03 5.72 3.95
CA LEU A 222 2.04 5.36 2.95
C LEU A 222 1.26 4.11 3.39
N ALA A 223 -0.05 4.18 3.25
CA ALA A 223 -0.93 3.02 3.28
C ALA A 223 -1.32 2.67 1.84
N ASN A 224 -0.90 1.51 1.38
CA ASN A 224 -1.14 0.99 0.04
C ASN A 224 -2.28 -0.02 0.09
N PHE A 225 -3.33 0.19 -0.68
CA PHE A 225 -4.42 -0.75 -0.82
C PHE A 225 -4.84 -0.88 -2.28
N THR A 226 -5.56 -1.93 -2.60
CA THR A 226 -6.04 -2.19 -3.96
C THR A 226 -7.56 -2.08 -3.99
N ALA A 227 -8.08 -1.34 -4.97
CA ALA A 227 -9.49 -1.30 -5.31
C ALA A 227 -9.72 -2.12 -6.59
N SER A 228 -10.82 -2.88 -6.66
CA SER A 228 -11.16 -3.60 -7.88
C SER A 228 -11.50 -2.65 -9.03
N GLU A 229 -11.27 -3.07 -10.28
CA GLU A 229 -11.65 -2.29 -11.46
C GLU A 229 -13.15 -1.93 -11.46
N GLN A 230 -14.00 -2.83 -10.99
CA GLN A 230 -15.44 -2.57 -10.87
C GLN A 230 -15.74 -1.43 -9.88
N GLU A 231 -15.06 -1.42 -8.72
CA GLU A 231 -15.21 -0.34 -7.73
C GLU A 231 -14.72 0.99 -8.30
N TYR A 232 -13.60 0.95 -9.01
CA TYR A 232 -13.04 2.09 -9.71
C TYR A 232 -14.03 2.67 -10.72
N LEU A 233 -14.55 1.86 -11.63
CA LEU A 233 -15.51 2.29 -12.64
C LEU A 233 -16.81 2.83 -12.03
N ASN A 234 -17.29 2.23 -10.93
CA ASN A 234 -18.47 2.72 -10.22
C ASN A 234 -18.21 4.09 -9.58
N SER A 235 -17.04 4.28 -8.98
CA SER A 235 -16.63 5.56 -8.41
C SER A 235 -16.49 6.64 -9.49
N MET A 236 -15.91 6.29 -10.65
CA MET A 236 -15.79 7.21 -11.78
C MET A 236 -17.14 7.69 -12.31
N ARG A 237 -18.15 6.80 -12.37
CA ARG A 237 -19.50 7.18 -12.77
C ARG A 237 -20.13 8.17 -11.79
N LEU A 238 -19.89 7.98 -10.50
CA LEU A 238 -20.39 8.88 -9.46
C LEU A 238 -19.72 10.26 -9.55
N TYR A 239 -18.40 10.31 -9.70
CA TYR A 239 -17.66 11.59 -9.78
C TYR A 239 -17.98 12.39 -11.04
N ARG A 240 -18.23 11.73 -12.17
CA ARG A 240 -18.68 12.41 -13.40
C ARG A 240 -20.03 13.12 -13.26
N THR A 241 -20.90 12.65 -12.36
CA THR A 241 -22.16 13.32 -12.03
C THR A 241 -21.95 14.59 -11.21
N GLU A 242 -20.82 14.72 -10.53
CA GLU A 242 -20.47 15.88 -9.70
C GLU A 242 -19.52 16.86 -10.40
N ASP A 243 -19.23 16.68 -11.69
CA ASP A 243 -18.28 17.50 -12.49
C ASP A 243 -16.86 17.58 -11.88
N LEU A 244 -16.46 16.53 -11.16
CA LEU A 244 -15.13 16.43 -10.55
C LEU A 244 -14.21 15.53 -11.37
N THR A 245 -12.94 15.91 -11.44
CA THR A 245 -11.92 14.96 -11.87
C THR A 245 -11.71 13.91 -10.77
N GLU A 246 -11.32 12.69 -11.16
CA GLU A 246 -11.06 11.58 -10.23
C GLU A 246 -10.11 11.99 -9.07
N ILE A 247 -9.01 12.64 -9.41
CA ILE A 247 -8.00 13.07 -8.43
C ILE A 247 -8.57 14.10 -7.47
N GLU A 248 -9.40 15.04 -7.94
CA GLU A 248 -10.05 16.03 -7.08
C GLU A 248 -11.05 15.39 -6.12
N ALA A 249 -11.82 14.41 -6.59
CA ALA A 249 -12.74 13.67 -5.76
C ALA A 249 -11.98 12.88 -4.67
N LEU A 250 -10.94 12.13 -5.03
CA LEU A 250 -10.12 11.36 -4.09
C LEU A 250 -9.41 12.25 -3.06
N ARG A 251 -8.98 13.46 -3.44
CA ARG A 251 -8.36 14.44 -2.53
C ARG A 251 -9.32 15.02 -1.50
N LYS A 252 -10.61 15.07 -1.82
CA LYS A 252 -11.66 15.53 -0.87
C LYS A 252 -11.99 14.49 0.19
N LEU A 253 -11.68 13.20 -0.07
CA LEU A 253 -11.97 12.12 0.86
C LEU A 253 -11.05 12.21 2.09
N VAL A 254 -11.64 11.98 3.24
CA VAL A 254 -10.92 11.86 4.52
C VAL A 254 -10.74 10.39 4.84
N TRP A 255 -9.49 9.97 4.92
CA TRP A 255 -9.13 8.58 5.12
C TRP A 255 -8.84 8.28 6.59
N GLN A 256 -9.37 7.18 7.08
CA GLN A 256 -9.10 6.65 8.41
C GLN A 256 -8.32 5.36 8.30
N LEU A 257 -7.37 5.16 9.20
CA LEU A 257 -6.62 3.91 9.33
C LEU A 257 -7.03 3.22 10.63
N ARG A 258 -7.45 1.96 10.52
CA ARG A 258 -7.68 1.05 11.64
C ARG A 258 -6.50 0.10 11.74
N LEU A 259 -5.92 0.02 12.91
CA LEU A 259 -4.78 -0.85 13.18
C LEU A 259 -5.22 -2.30 13.42
N THR A 260 -4.27 -3.21 13.43
CA THR A 260 -4.53 -4.65 13.62
C THR A 260 -5.10 -5.02 14.99
N ASP A 261 -4.91 -4.16 16.00
CA ASP A 261 -5.52 -4.29 17.33
C ASP A 261 -6.99 -3.80 17.39
N GLY A 262 -7.51 -3.32 16.24
CA GLY A 262 -8.86 -2.75 16.13
C GLY A 262 -8.95 -1.27 16.49
N SER A 263 -7.89 -0.65 16.99
CA SER A 263 -7.88 0.77 17.32
C SER A 263 -7.86 1.64 16.05
N ILE A 264 -8.48 2.82 16.12
CA ILE A 264 -8.46 3.79 15.03
C ILE A 264 -7.25 4.71 15.23
N TYR A 265 -6.40 4.81 14.20
CA TYR A 265 -5.28 5.74 14.21
C TYR A 265 -5.79 7.20 14.30
N PRO A 266 -5.26 8.01 15.24
CA PRO A 266 -5.85 9.32 15.55
C PRO A 266 -5.70 10.36 14.42
N LEU A 267 -4.67 10.21 13.58
CA LEU A 267 -4.41 11.16 12.50
C LEU A 267 -5.08 10.68 11.21
N LYS A 268 -5.65 11.64 10.47
CA LYS A 268 -6.32 11.37 9.20
C LYS A 268 -5.32 11.28 8.07
N GLY A 269 -5.61 10.39 7.12
CA GLY A 269 -4.86 10.26 5.89
C GLY A 269 -5.36 11.19 4.80
N GLN A 270 -4.47 11.45 3.83
CA GLN A 270 -4.76 12.19 2.62
C GLN A 270 -4.39 11.33 1.40
N PHE A 271 -5.19 11.41 0.35
CA PHE A 271 -4.87 10.78 -0.92
C PHE A 271 -3.49 11.23 -1.41
N TYR A 272 -2.65 10.28 -1.77
CA TYR A 272 -1.31 10.53 -2.30
C TYR A 272 -1.24 10.26 -3.80
N ALA A 273 -1.53 9.05 -4.22
CA ALA A 273 -1.46 8.64 -5.61
C ALA A 273 -2.40 7.48 -5.95
N LEU A 274 -2.77 7.41 -7.21
CA LEU A 274 -3.45 6.28 -7.84
C LEU A 274 -2.54 5.74 -8.95
N ASP A 275 -2.37 4.43 -9.01
CA ASP A 275 -1.60 3.83 -10.08
C ASP A 275 -2.30 4.03 -11.43
N ARG A 276 -1.52 4.29 -12.45
CA ARG A 276 -2.00 4.45 -13.82
C ARG A 276 -2.54 3.15 -14.42
N GLN A 277 -2.07 2.02 -13.92
CA GLN A 277 -2.30 0.72 -14.54
C GLN A 277 -3.10 -0.19 -13.62
N VAL A 278 -4.05 -0.92 -14.20
CA VAL A 278 -4.71 -2.06 -13.55
C VAL A 278 -3.75 -3.25 -13.58
N ASP A 279 -3.53 -3.91 -12.45
CA ASP A 279 -2.78 -5.17 -12.40
C ASP A 279 -3.61 -6.26 -13.10
N ILE A 280 -3.09 -6.77 -14.22
CA ILE A 280 -3.78 -7.76 -15.07
C ILE A 280 -4.02 -9.11 -14.39
N ARG A 281 -3.30 -9.42 -13.32
CA ARG A 281 -3.46 -10.68 -12.59
C ARG A 281 -4.59 -10.61 -11.57
N THR A 282 -4.81 -9.45 -10.98
CA THR A 282 -5.76 -9.26 -9.89
C THR A 282 -6.99 -8.45 -10.30
N GLY A 283 -6.94 -7.75 -11.45
CA GLY A 283 -8.01 -6.82 -11.86
C GLY A 283 -8.18 -5.66 -10.90
N ALA A 284 -7.11 -5.23 -10.24
CA ALA A 284 -7.16 -4.22 -9.20
C ALA A 284 -6.20 -3.06 -9.48
N ILE A 285 -6.54 -1.88 -8.97
CA ILE A 285 -5.76 -0.65 -9.08
C ILE A 285 -5.17 -0.33 -7.71
N LEU A 286 -3.88 -0.01 -7.67
CA LEU A 286 -3.21 0.40 -6.45
C LEU A 286 -3.54 1.86 -6.12
N VAL A 287 -4.01 2.08 -4.90
CA VAL A 287 -4.27 3.39 -4.32
C VAL A 287 -3.34 3.61 -3.13
N GLN A 288 -2.75 4.78 -3.06
CA GLN A 288 -1.84 5.17 -1.99
C GLN A 288 -2.41 6.35 -1.21
N VAL A 289 -2.44 6.22 0.10
CA VAL A 289 -2.87 7.26 1.03
C VAL A 289 -1.75 7.52 2.02
N GLN A 290 -1.38 8.78 2.19
CA GLN A 290 -0.35 9.16 3.15
C GLN A 290 -0.96 9.50 4.50
N PHE A 291 -0.30 9.06 5.57
CA PHE A 291 -0.65 9.38 6.95
C PHE A 291 0.52 10.06 7.63
N PRO A 292 0.31 11.18 8.36
CA PRO A 292 1.33 11.70 9.26
C PRO A 292 1.68 10.64 10.31
N ASN A 293 2.96 10.46 10.59
CA ASN A 293 3.43 9.43 11.53
C ASN A 293 4.48 10.02 12.50
N PRO A 294 4.10 11.03 13.30
CA PRO A 294 5.00 11.59 14.30
C PRO A 294 5.35 10.51 15.33
N GLY A 295 6.63 10.40 15.65
CA GLY A 295 7.12 9.35 16.56
C GLY A 295 7.30 7.98 15.94
N ASN A 296 7.08 7.80 14.63
CA ASN A 296 7.33 6.56 13.88
C ASN A 296 6.63 5.32 14.47
N MET A 297 5.40 5.51 15.01
CA MET A 297 4.60 4.43 15.59
C MET A 297 4.20 3.40 14.50
N LEU A 298 3.79 3.89 13.34
CA LEU A 298 3.50 3.04 12.18
C LEU A 298 4.81 2.64 11.52
N ARG A 299 4.91 1.36 11.13
CA ARG A 299 6.13 0.80 10.56
C ARG A 299 5.89 0.22 9.17
N PRO A 300 6.84 0.37 8.23
CA PRO A 300 6.78 -0.32 6.95
C PRO A 300 6.65 -1.84 7.14
N GLY A 301 5.84 -2.49 6.29
CA GLY A 301 5.51 -3.91 6.41
C GLY A 301 4.34 -4.20 7.36
N GLY A 302 3.85 -3.21 8.12
CA GLY A 302 2.64 -3.36 8.94
C GLY A 302 1.38 -3.43 8.07
N PHE A 303 0.30 -3.95 8.66
CA PHE A 303 -1.02 -4.05 8.04
C PHE A 303 -2.02 -3.19 8.81
N GLY A 304 -3.08 -2.82 8.12
CA GLY A 304 -4.23 -2.14 8.70
C GLY A 304 -5.40 -2.16 7.74
N SER A 305 -6.54 -1.67 8.18
CA SER A 305 -7.70 -1.42 7.31
C SER A 305 -7.84 0.08 7.10
N ILE A 306 -7.94 0.49 5.86
CA ILE A 306 -8.19 1.88 5.50
C ILE A 306 -9.66 2.05 5.14
N SER A 307 -10.30 3.09 5.65
CA SER A 307 -11.70 3.37 5.38
C SER A 307 -11.93 4.84 5.04
N THR A 308 -12.95 5.08 4.21
CA THR A 308 -13.42 6.43 3.88
C THR A 308 -14.91 6.42 3.59
N VAL A 309 -15.55 7.57 3.77
CA VAL A 309 -16.93 7.78 3.36
C VAL A 309 -16.93 8.10 1.85
N VAL A 310 -17.42 7.18 1.04
CA VAL A 310 -17.44 7.33 -0.42
C VAL A 310 -18.62 8.15 -0.92
N ARG A 311 -19.74 8.14 -0.20
CA ARG A 311 -20.93 8.94 -0.49
C ARG A 311 -21.83 9.07 0.75
N ILE A 312 -22.70 10.07 0.74
CA ILE A 312 -23.80 10.18 1.69
C ILE A 312 -25.09 9.82 0.94
N GLN A 313 -25.79 8.80 1.42
CA GLN A 313 -27.09 8.43 0.87
C GLN A 313 -28.16 9.20 1.63
N HIS A 314 -28.72 10.23 0.98
CA HIS A 314 -29.75 11.07 1.56
C HIS A 314 -31.09 10.34 1.64
N GLY A 315 -31.79 10.53 2.77
CA GLY A 315 -33.11 9.98 2.97
C GLY A 315 -33.20 8.44 2.93
N ALA A 316 -32.13 7.74 3.27
CA ALA A 316 -32.10 6.28 3.29
C ALA A 316 -33.09 5.71 4.31
N LEU A 317 -33.86 4.68 3.91
CA LEU A 317 -34.75 3.94 4.80
C LEU A 317 -33.96 2.86 5.52
N LEU A 318 -33.96 2.90 6.83
CA LEU A 318 -33.18 2.01 7.68
C LEU A 318 -34.09 1.07 8.47
N ILE A 319 -33.76 -0.22 8.44
CA ILE A 319 -34.38 -1.23 9.29
C ILE A 319 -33.29 -2.10 9.93
N PRO A 320 -33.51 -2.68 11.12
CA PRO A 320 -32.59 -3.65 11.71
C PRO A 320 -32.41 -4.87 10.79
N GLN A 321 -31.19 -5.40 10.69
CA GLN A 321 -30.90 -6.59 9.86
C GLN A 321 -31.78 -7.79 10.25
N ARG A 322 -32.18 -7.91 11.52
CA ARG A 322 -33.05 -8.97 12.04
C ARG A 322 -34.48 -8.91 11.50
N ALA A 323 -34.92 -7.72 11.01
CA ALA A 323 -36.25 -7.57 10.42
C ALA A 323 -36.36 -8.16 9.01
N VAL A 324 -35.25 -8.51 8.39
CA VAL A 324 -35.18 -9.01 7.02
C VAL A 324 -35.08 -10.52 7.03
N SER A 325 -35.99 -11.17 6.29
CA SER A 325 -35.95 -12.62 6.05
C SER A 325 -35.60 -12.87 4.59
N GLU A 326 -34.82 -13.89 4.34
CA GLU A 326 -34.51 -14.34 2.99
C GLU A 326 -35.46 -15.46 2.59
N LEU A 327 -36.11 -15.30 1.45
CA LEU A 327 -37.05 -16.29 0.89
C LEU A 327 -36.79 -16.45 -0.61
N GLN A 328 -36.45 -17.66 -1.04
CA GLN A 328 -36.27 -18.03 -2.46
C GLN A 328 -35.30 -17.11 -3.22
N GLY A 329 -34.22 -16.65 -2.54
CA GLY A 329 -33.21 -15.75 -3.16
C GLY A 329 -33.62 -14.27 -3.22
N GLY A 330 -34.78 -13.91 -2.64
CA GLY A 330 -35.19 -12.50 -2.44
C GLY A 330 -35.31 -12.17 -0.95
N TYR A 331 -35.46 -10.87 -0.66
CA TYR A 331 -35.64 -10.39 0.71
C TYR A 331 -37.08 -9.98 0.95
N ILE A 332 -37.61 -10.35 2.11
CA ILE A 332 -38.97 -10.00 2.55
C ILE A 332 -38.90 -9.39 3.96
N VAL A 333 -39.83 -8.50 4.24
CA VAL A 333 -40.10 -7.96 5.57
C VAL A 333 -41.58 -8.09 5.91
N ALA A 334 -41.87 -8.27 7.21
CA ALA A 334 -43.24 -8.26 7.70
C ALA A 334 -43.59 -6.82 8.11
N VAL A 335 -44.55 -6.22 7.43
CA VAL A 335 -45.05 -4.86 7.72
C VAL A 335 -46.34 -4.97 8.54
N VAL A 336 -46.46 -4.22 9.63
CA VAL A 336 -47.64 -4.19 10.47
C VAL A 336 -48.44 -2.89 10.17
N ALA A 337 -49.62 -3.07 9.64
CA ALA A 337 -50.53 -1.98 9.36
C ALA A 337 -51.14 -1.36 10.65
N SER A 338 -51.90 -0.28 10.50
CA SER A 338 -52.57 0.42 11.63
C SER A 338 -53.60 -0.43 12.34
N ASP A 339 -54.20 -1.44 11.63
CA ASP A 339 -55.15 -2.38 12.14
C ASP A 339 -54.48 -3.62 12.82
N ASN A 340 -53.13 -3.56 13.03
CA ASN A 340 -52.29 -4.64 13.56
C ASN A 340 -52.28 -5.94 12.75
N LYS A 341 -52.64 -5.89 11.48
CA LYS A 341 -52.42 -7.00 10.58
C LYS A 341 -51.03 -6.96 9.99
N ALA A 342 -50.38 -8.10 9.95
CA ALA A 342 -49.07 -8.28 9.35
C ALA A 342 -49.21 -8.70 7.88
N SER A 343 -48.44 -8.07 7.01
CA SER A 343 -48.32 -8.46 5.60
C SER A 343 -46.85 -8.67 5.24
N LEU A 344 -46.56 -9.71 4.46
CA LEU A 344 -45.22 -10.00 3.96
C LEU A 344 -45.00 -9.26 2.66
N ARG A 345 -43.99 -8.41 2.63
CA ARG A 345 -43.69 -7.56 1.47
C ARG A 345 -42.27 -7.81 0.96
N PRO A 346 -42.12 -8.08 -0.35
CA PRO A 346 -40.79 -8.14 -0.96
C PRO A 346 -40.11 -6.75 -0.93
N VAL A 347 -38.82 -6.74 -0.62
CA VAL A 347 -38.04 -5.53 -0.52
C VAL A 347 -36.73 -5.71 -1.26
N LYS A 348 -36.23 -4.60 -1.82
CA LYS A 348 -34.90 -4.54 -2.41
C LYS A 348 -33.94 -3.93 -1.39
N MET A 349 -32.95 -4.70 -1.02
CA MET A 349 -31.98 -4.30 -0.01
C MET A 349 -30.76 -3.65 -0.66
N GLY A 350 -30.28 -2.58 -0.06
CA GLY A 350 -29.04 -1.89 -0.38
C GLY A 350 -27.88 -2.30 0.53
N GLU A 351 -27.05 -1.33 0.88
CA GLU A 351 -25.86 -1.55 1.70
C GLU A 351 -26.21 -1.70 3.20
N LYS A 352 -25.38 -2.47 3.91
CA LYS A 352 -25.47 -2.62 5.37
C LYS A 352 -24.67 -1.54 6.07
N THR A 353 -25.22 -0.96 7.14
CA THR A 353 -24.56 0.05 7.96
C THR A 353 -24.67 -0.31 9.42
N GLY A 354 -23.61 -0.83 10.02
CA GLY A 354 -23.63 -1.35 11.39
C GLY A 354 -24.68 -2.47 11.55
N GLU A 355 -25.60 -2.34 12.51
CA GLU A 355 -26.69 -3.30 12.75
C GLU A 355 -27.93 -3.04 11.86
N MET A 356 -27.92 -1.96 11.09
CA MET A 356 -29.02 -1.56 10.22
C MET A 356 -28.77 -1.96 8.77
N TRP A 357 -29.85 -2.11 8.00
CA TRP A 357 -29.80 -2.39 6.59
C TRP A 357 -30.60 -1.33 5.81
N ILE A 358 -30.05 -0.79 4.74
CA ILE A 358 -30.72 0.18 3.90
C ILE A 358 -31.72 -0.55 3.00
N VAL A 359 -32.94 -0.02 2.92
CA VAL A 359 -33.97 -0.50 1.99
C VAL A 359 -34.05 0.48 0.82
N GLU A 360 -33.82 -0.03 -0.40
CA GLU A 360 -33.90 0.77 -1.63
C GLU A 360 -35.34 0.88 -2.14
N GLU A 361 -36.09 -0.22 -2.10
CA GLU A 361 -37.46 -0.29 -2.60
C GLU A 361 -38.33 -1.20 -1.73
N GLY A 362 -39.63 -0.90 -1.63
CA GLY A 362 -40.60 -1.76 -0.98
C GLY A 362 -41.16 -1.25 0.34
N LEU A 363 -40.55 -0.25 0.99
CA LEU A 363 -41.03 0.36 2.24
C LEU A 363 -41.26 1.88 2.07
N LYS A 364 -42.02 2.45 3.01
CA LYS A 364 -42.24 3.88 3.17
C LYS A 364 -41.73 4.35 4.53
N PRO A 365 -41.33 5.62 4.65
CA PRO A 365 -40.95 6.19 5.95
C PRO A 365 -42.12 6.06 6.96
N GLY A 366 -41.79 5.71 8.20
CA GLY A 366 -42.77 5.58 9.30
C GLY A 366 -43.58 4.29 9.30
N GLU A 367 -43.41 3.40 8.32
CA GLU A 367 -44.06 2.07 8.38
C GLU A 367 -43.46 1.25 9.56
N ARG A 368 -44.28 0.41 10.20
CA ARG A 368 -43.83 -0.46 11.28
C ARG A 368 -43.44 -1.83 10.69
N VAL A 369 -42.17 -2.21 10.86
CA VAL A 369 -41.68 -3.53 10.44
C VAL A 369 -41.35 -4.39 11.65
N VAL A 370 -41.60 -5.70 11.53
CA VAL A 370 -41.32 -6.65 12.61
C VAL A 370 -39.84 -6.97 12.64
N ALA A 371 -39.18 -6.66 13.76
CA ALA A 371 -37.77 -6.94 14.01
C ALA A 371 -37.55 -8.33 14.64
N GLU A 372 -38.47 -8.79 15.53
CA GLU A 372 -38.41 -10.12 16.14
C GLU A 372 -39.78 -10.79 16.13
N GLY A 373 -39.80 -12.10 15.90
CA GLY A 373 -41.01 -12.88 15.84
C GLY A 373 -41.57 -13.14 14.42
N VAL A 374 -40.83 -12.80 13.38
CA VAL A 374 -41.20 -12.98 11.96
C VAL A 374 -41.62 -14.42 11.66
N GLN A 375 -41.01 -15.43 12.31
CA GLN A 375 -41.32 -16.86 12.14
C GLN A 375 -42.76 -17.25 12.56
N LYS A 376 -43.43 -16.38 13.32
CA LYS A 376 -44.78 -16.60 13.80
C LYS A 376 -45.84 -15.94 12.92
N ILE A 377 -45.42 -15.22 11.89
CA ILE A 377 -46.27 -14.38 11.05
C ILE A 377 -46.66 -15.14 9.79
N GLN A 378 -47.94 -15.11 9.47
CA GLN A 378 -48.51 -15.48 8.18
C GLN A 378 -49.23 -14.28 7.58
N GLU A 379 -49.42 -14.25 6.28
CA GLU A 379 -50.09 -13.18 5.58
C GLU A 379 -51.49 -12.90 6.18
N GLY A 380 -51.75 -11.65 6.55
CA GLY A 380 -53.01 -11.17 7.08
C GLY A 380 -53.27 -11.50 8.55
N VAL A 381 -52.37 -12.11 9.31
CA VAL A 381 -52.55 -12.45 10.72
C VAL A 381 -52.49 -11.20 11.58
N LEU A 382 -53.45 -11.12 12.53
CA LEU A 382 -53.44 -10.12 13.60
C LEU A 382 -52.27 -10.40 14.55
N VAL A 383 -51.45 -9.39 14.83
CA VAL A 383 -50.29 -9.45 15.74
C VAL A 383 -50.46 -8.47 16.89
N ASN A 384 -49.77 -8.73 18.01
CA ASN A 384 -49.67 -7.80 19.12
C ASN A 384 -48.31 -7.09 19.06
N PRO A 385 -48.24 -5.85 18.52
CA PRO A 385 -46.96 -5.14 18.33
C PRO A 385 -46.45 -4.59 19.63
N LYS A 386 -45.22 -4.95 19.99
CA LYS A 386 -44.43 -4.36 21.09
C LYS A 386 -43.26 -3.60 20.51
N PRO A 387 -42.81 -2.47 21.14
CA PRO A 387 -41.68 -1.74 20.65
C PRO A 387 -40.38 -2.55 20.75
N TYR A 388 -39.65 -2.64 19.67
CA TYR A 388 -38.31 -3.27 19.63
C TYR A 388 -37.32 -2.48 20.50
N ARG A 389 -36.60 -3.17 21.39
CA ARG A 389 -35.55 -2.58 22.23
C ARG A 389 -34.21 -3.25 21.89
N PRO A 390 -33.32 -2.59 21.17
CA PRO A 390 -32.00 -3.15 20.88
C PRO A 390 -31.24 -3.39 22.19
N GLY A 391 -30.71 -4.60 22.39
CA GLY A 391 -29.88 -4.97 23.54
C GLY A 391 -30.52 -5.85 24.63
N MET A 392 -31.84 -6.14 24.60
CA MET A 392 -32.49 -6.96 25.66
C MET A 392 -32.45 -8.49 25.41
N ALA A 393 -32.05 -8.91 24.18
CA ALA A 393 -32.01 -10.32 23.82
C ALA A 393 -30.84 -11.12 24.45
N LEU A 394 -29.77 -10.46 24.86
CA LEU A 394 -28.62 -11.13 25.51
C LEU A 394 -28.87 -11.47 26.99
N ALA A 395 -29.88 -10.88 27.65
CA ALA A 395 -30.14 -11.11 29.07
C ALA A 395 -31.05 -12.30 29.33
N LYS A 396 -31.81 -12.80 28.35
CA LYS A 396 -32.73 -13.96 28.54
C LYS A 396 -32.05 -15.31 28.46
N ASN A 397 -30.92 -15.45 27.74
CA ASN A 397 -30.22 -16.73 27.63
C ASN A 397 -29.16 -16.98 28.71
N SER A 398 -28.76 -15.96 29.49
CA SER A 398 -27.81 -16.15 30.61
C SER A 398 -28.49 -16.72 31.88
N LYS A 399 -29.83 -16.64 31.99
CA LYS A 399 -30.56 -17.17 33.15
C LYS A 399 -30.93 -18.67 33.03
N ALA A 400 -30.74 -19.28 31.86
CA ALA A 400 -31.06 -20.71 31.66
C ALA A 400 -29.84 -21.64 31.88
N LEU A 401 -28.63 -21.12 32.12
CA LEU A 401 -27.41 -21.90 32.29
C LEU A 401 -26.81 -21.85 33.72
N GLY A 402 -27.57 -21.35 34.68
CA GLY A 402 -27.10 -21.15 36.05
C GLY A 402 -27.83 -21.96 37.10
N THR A 403 -27.98 -23.31 36.93
CA THR A 403 -28.27 -24.23 38.07
C THR A 403 -27.89 -25.64 37.65
N ALA A 404 -26.62 -25.98 37.79
CA ALA A 404 -26.17 -27.34 38.09
C ALA A 404 -24.75 -27.28 38.63
N ALA A 405 -24.63 -27.19 39.93
CA ALA A 405 -23.53 -27.70 40.73
C ALA A 405 -24.13 -28.72 41.71
N PRO A 406 -23.45 -29.69 42.24
CA PRO A 406 -22.19 -29.55 42.96
C PRO A 406 -20.98 -30.07 42.24
#